data_0706a274a1a32d10d9526d67c9c4b9b3
#
_entry.id   0706a274a1a32d10d9526d67c9c4b9b3
#
_cell.length_a   1.000
_cell.length_b   1.000
_cell.length_c   1.000
_cell.angle_alpha   90.00
_cell.angle_beta   90.00
_cell.angle_gamma   90.00
#
_symmetry.space_group_name_H-M   'P 1'
#
loop_
_entity.id
_entity.type
_entity.pdbx_description
1 polymer ?
#
loop_
_entity_poly.entity_id
_entity_poly.type
_entity_poly.pdbx_seq_one_letter_code
_entity_poly.pdbx_strand_id
1 'polypeptide(L)'
;YLNLKLDYDFYNVVILELENAQSLRDSYGIEKFQMELLNLRDLITEQTSELNYIYPLQDIDGYLCVIGQSGCQSGNFRQLTYKIISALVDNCNSQGLVLNAGIGAIVQDLWDLNRSYESAVHALDYRFFFPHQNVFDGREALGHDLSATDFSDSREEELIRLLCKKDVSAIDSWFQDFSRWLTENFRTKSFAFIQIYSLLGRILKFFYELNLDTHDLEAKILYVYNHLEEFHTTEELCGWLNELCRLLCRKLDSSLNDYHQKLCESVTSYIDENYASNTLCLNDIASEANVSPAYLS
;
A
#
# COMPACT_ATOMS: atom_id res chain seq x y z
N TYR A 1 -1.05 -27.97 -33.10
CA TYR A 1 -2.30 -27.21 -33.22
C TYR A 1 -3.13 -27.51 -31.97
N LEU A 2 -3.35 -26.51 -31.11
CA LEU A 2 -4.25 -26.58 -29.97
C LEU A 2 -5.67 -26.67 -30.52
N ASN A 3 -6.36 -27.76 -30.22
CA ASN A 3 -7.78 -27.97 -30.60
C ASN A 3 -8.66 -27.11 -29.66
N LEU A 4 -8.51 -25.79 -29.68
CA LEU A 4 -9.30 -24.89 -28.89
C LEU A 4 -10.67 -24.72 -29.53
N LYS A 5 -11.72 -25.12 -28.82
CA LYS A 5 -13.09 -24.83 -29.20
C LYS A 5 -13.42 -23.42 -28.69
N LEU A 6 -13.51 -22.44 -29.59
CA LEU A 6 -13.65 -21.03 -29.29
C LEU A 6 -14.97 -20.47 -29.84
N ASP A 7 -16.04 -21.22 -29.75
CA ASP A 7 -17.38 -20.85 -30.24
C ASP A 7 -18.37 -20.89 -29.07
N TYR A 8 -18.31 -19.82 -28.24
CA TYR A 8 -19.18 -19.63 -27.09
C TYR A 8 -19.87 -18.27 -27.15
N ASP A 9 -21.05 -18.16 -26.49
CA ASP A 9 -21.84 -16.91 -26.47
C ASP A 9 -21.20 -15.85 -25.60
N PHE A 10 -20.46 -16.28 -24.57
CA PHE A 10 -19.82 -15.39 -23.59
C PHE A 10 -18.44 -15.92 -23.22
N TYR A 11 -17.56 -14.97 -22.92
CA TYR A 11 -16.23 -15.23 -22.39
C TYR A 11 -15.93 -14.33 -21.20
N ASN A 12 -15.08 -14.78 -20.29
CA ASN A 12 -14.40 -13.90 -19.35
C ASN A 12 -12.99 -14.43 -19.03
N VAL A 13 -12.17 -13.56 -18.49
CA VAL A 13 -10.84 -13.88 -17.96
C VAL A 13 -10.92 -13.88 -16.44
N VAL A 14 -10.33 -14.89 -15.82
CA VAL A 14 -10.10 -14.94 -14.38
C VAL A 14 -8.61 -15.06 -14.14
N ILE A 15 -8.05 -14.20 -13.30
CA ILE A 15 -6.67 -14.27 -12.86
C ILE A 15 -6.67 -14.87 -11.47
N LEU A 16 -5.86 -15.92 -11.28
CA LEU A 16 -5.65 -16.59 -10.00
C LEU A 16 -4.20 -16.39 -9.60
N GLU A 17 -3.95 -15.73 -8.50
CA GLU A 17 -2.62 -15.37 -8.01
C GLU A 17 -2.38 -15.94 -6.61
N LEU A 18 -1.24 -16.63 -6.43
CA LEU A 18 -0.78 -17.11 -5.13
C LEU A 18 -0.02 -15.99 -4.42
N GLU A 19 -0.62 -15.42 -3.38
CA GLU A 19 -0.02 -14.36 -2.58
C GLU A 19 1.24 -14.83 -1.84
N ASN A 20 1.24 -16.08 -1.38
CA ASN A 20 2.37 -16.67 -0.65
C ASN A 20 3.37 -17.41 -1.56
N ALA A 21 3.36 -17.16 -2.88
CA ALA A 21 4.21 -17.85 -3.84
C ALA A 21 5.70 -17.78 -3.51
N GLN A 22 6.22 -16.62 -3.09
CA GLN A 22 7.62 -16.46 -2.72
C GLN A 22 7.97 -17.26 -1.47
N SER A 23 7.13 -17.22 -0.44
CA SER A 23 7.30 -17.99 0.80
C SER A 23 7.27 -19.51 0.53
N LEU A 24 6.43 -19.95 -0.39
CA LEU A 24 6.35 -21.37 -0.81
C LEU A 24 7.62 -21.78 -1.56
N ARG A 25 8.16 -20.93 -2.45
CA ARG A 25 9.43 -21.20 -3.16
C ARG A 25 10.61 -21.30 -2.18
N ASP A 26 10.68 -20.38 -1.23
CA ASP A 26 11.75 -20.33 -0.23
C ASP A 26 11.70 -21.55 0.72
N SER A 27 10.48 -21.98 1.08
CA SER A 27 10.28 -23.12 2.00
C SER A 27 10.40 -24.47 1.33
N TYR A 28 9.91 -24.61 0.10
CA TYR A 28 9.76 -25.90 -0.59
C TYR A 28 10.79 -26.12 -1.70
N GLY A 29 11.43 -25.04 -2.18
CA GLY A 29 12.25 -25.08 -3.39
C GLY A 29 11.43 -25.02 -4.68
N ILE A 30 12.12 -24.68 -5.78
CA ILE A 30 11.49 -24.43 -7.08
C ILE A 30 10.72 -25.67 -7.61
N GLU A 31 11.31 -26.86 -7.49
CA GLU A 31 10.69 -28.09 -8.01
C GLU A 31 9.36 -28.40 -7.33
N LYS A 32 9.33 -28.31 -6.00
CA LYS A 32 8.11 -28.58 -5.23
C LYS A 32 7.04 -27.51 -5.45
N PHE A 33 7.46 -26.24 -5.58
CA PHE A 33 6.55 -25.16 -5.94
C PHE A 33 5.89 -25.39 -7.32
N GLN A 34 6.65 -25.87 -8.32
CA GLN A 34 6.09 -26.23 -9.61
C GLN A 34 5.08 -27.40 -9.53
N MET A 35 5.32 -28.36 -8.62
CA MET A 35 4.34 -29.42 -8.34
C MET A 35 3.04 -28.85 -7.75
N GLU A 36 3.12 -27.86 -6.85
CA GLU A 36 1.92 -27.21 -6.30
C GLU A 36 1.14 -26.43 -7.37
N LEU A 37 1.83 -25.77 -8.30
CA LEU A 37 1.16 -25.15 -9.44
C LEU A 37 0.45 -26.17 -10.34
N LEU A 38 1.05 -27.35 -10.55
CA LEU A 38 0.39 -28.43 -11.30
C LEU A 38 -0.85 -28.97 -10.55
N ASN A 39 -0.76 -29.16 -9.23
CA ASN A 39 -1.88 -29.54 -8.38
C ASN A 39 -3.01 -28.51 -8.47
N LEU A 40 -2.66 -27.21 -8.42
CA LEU A 40 -3.63 -26.13 -8.57
C LEU A 40 -4.34 -26.18 -9.94
N ARG A 41 -3.61 -26.46 -11.03
CA ARG A 41 -4.23 -26.64 -12.35
C ARG A 41 -5.24 -27.76 -12.37
N ASP A 42 -4.90 -28.88 -11.75
CA ASP A 42 -5.79 -30.05 -11.69
C ASP A 42 -7.05 -29.74 -10.85
N LEU A 43 -6.90 -29.02 -9.73
CA LEU A 43 -8.02 -28.51 -8.93
C LEU A 43 -8.91 -27.53 -9.74
N ILE A 44 -8.30 -26.60 -10.50
CA ILE A 44 -9.04 -25.69 -11.38
C ILE A 44 -9.91 -26.50 -12.34
N THR A 45 -9.32 -27.50 -13.01
CA THR A 45 -10.02 -28.30 -14.01
C THR A 45 -11.14 -29.12 -13.39
N GLU A 46 -10.94 -29.70 -12.22
CA GLU A 46 -11.92 -30.51 -11.50
C GLU A 46 -13.12 -29.70 -11.01
N GLN A 47 -12.84 -28.60 -10.34
CA GLN A 47 -13.89 -27.78 -9.70
C GLN A 47 -14.66 -26.89 -10.67
N THR A 48 -14.13 -26.66 -11.87
CA THR A 48 -14.80 -25.87 -12.91
C THR A 48 -15.59 -26.72 -13.93
N SER A 49 -15.85 -27.98 -13.62
CA SER A 49 -16.56 -28.91 -14.48
C SER A 49 -18.00 -28.49 -14.89
N GLU A 50 -18.63 -27.58 -14.13
CA GLU A 50 -19.92 -26.99 -14.46
C GLU A 50 -19.84 -25.94 -15.59
N LEU A 51 -18.64 -25.42 -15.91
CA LEU A 51 -18.41 -24.48 -17.00
C LEU A 51 -18.29 -25.22 -18.31
N ASN A 52 -18.81 -24.67 -19.42
CA ASN A 52 -18.68 -25.31 -20.72
C ASN A 52 -17.23 -25.48 -21.17
N TYR A 53 -16.39 -24.49 -20.81
CA TYR A 53 -14.99 -24.48 -21.18
C TYR A 53 -14.17 -23.63 -20.22
N ILE A 54 -13.01 -24.14 -19.83
CA ILE A 54 -11.97 -23.38 -19.14
C ILE A 54 -10.61 -23.73 -19.72
N TYR A 55 -9.77 -22.75 -19.91
CA TYR A 55 -8.39 -22.92 -20.35
C TYR A 55 -7.44 -22.20 -19.39
N PRO A 56 -6.83 -22.94 -18.45
CA PRO A 56 -5.84 -22.38 -17.54
C PRO A 56 -4.49 -22.22 -18.23
N LEU A 57 -4.00 -21.01 -18.31
CA LEU A 57 -2.65 -20.65 -18.74
C LEU A 57 -1.81 -20.41 -17.49
N GLN A 58 -0.74 -21.16 -17.32
CA GLN A 58 0.16 -20.96 -16.18
C GLN A 58 0.90 -19.64 -16.32
N ASP A 59 0.89 -18.85 -15.24
CA ASP A 59 1.70 -17.67 -15.05
C ASP A 59 2.77 -17.91 -13.97
N ILE A 60 3.58 -16.93 -13.65
CA ILE A 60 4.72 -17.03 -12.70
C ILE A 60 4.25 -17.49 -11.33
N ASP A 61 3.18 -16.90 -10.81
CA ASP A 61 2.66 -17.10 -9.46
C ASP A 61 1.21 -17.61 -9.41
N GLY A 62 0.71 -18.16 -10.51
CA GLY A 62 -0.65 -18.65 -10.56
C GLY A 62 -1.13 -19.01 -11.95
N TYR A 63 -2.38 -18.66 -12.26
CA TYR A 63 -3.03 -18.99 -13.52
C TYR A 63 -3.87 -17.84 -14.06
N LEU A 64 -3.80 -17.64 -15.38
CA LEU A 64 -4.78 -16.90 -16.15
C LEU A 64 -5.74 -17.91 -16.77
N CYS A 65 -7.03 -17.80 -16.45
CA CYS A 65 -8.04 -18.70 -16.97
C CYS A 65 -8.93 -17.97 -17.97
N VAL A 66 -9.02 -18.48 -19.19
CA VAL A 66 -10.03 -18.06 -20.16
C VAL A 66 -11.22 -18.99 -20.07
N ILE A 67 -12.39 -18.45 -19.76
CA ILE A 67 -13.63 -19.21 -19.57
C ILE A 67 -14.60 -18.88 -20.70
N GLY A 68 -15.16 -19.91 -21.33
CA GLY A 68 -16.22 -19.81 -22.34
C GLY A 68 -17.51 -20.46 -21.87
N GLN A 69 -18.66 -19.82 -22.12
CA GLN A 69 -19.98 -20.32 -21.72
C GLN A 69 -21.03 -20.00 -22.76
N SER A 70 -21.94 -20.98 -23.02
CA SER A 70 -23.07 -20.85 -23.91
C SER A 70 -24.36 -21.32 -23.26
N GLY A 71 -25.49 -20.95 -23.85
CA GLY A 71 -26.81 -21.42 -23.44
C GLY A 71 -27.35 -20.81 -22.15
N CYS A 72 -26.79 -19.68 -21.69
CA CYS A 72 -27.26 -18.95 -20.50
C CYS A 72 -27.26 -17.45 -20.74
N GLN A 73 -27.87 -16.69 -19.83
CA GLN A 73 -27.76 -15.22 -19.80
C GLN A 73 -26.43 -14.81 -19.15
N SER A 74 -25.89 -13.66 -19.55
CA SER A 74 -24.63 -13.13 -19.01
C SER A 74 -24.62 -12.97 -17.47
N GLY A 75 -25.76 -12.60 -16.88
CA GLY A 75 -25.91 -12.51 -15.42
C GLY A 75 -25.78 -13.85 -14.71
N ASN A 76 -26.36 -14.92 -15.29
CA ASN A 76 -26.23 -16.29 -14.76
C ASN A 76 -24.81 -16.80 -14.89
N PHE A 77 -24.17 -16.55 -16.03
CA PHE A 77 -22.76 -16.91 -16.24
C PHE A 77 -21.86 -16.29 -15.18
N ARG A 78 -22.07 -15.02 -14.89
CA ARG A 78 -21.31 -14.32 -13.86
C ARG A 78 -21.48 -14.92 -12.47
N GLN A 79 -22.72 -15.14 -12.06
CA GLN A 79 -23.00 -15.74 -10.74
C GLN A 79 -22.38 -17.14 -10.63
N LEU A 80 -22.46 -17.93 -11.69
CA LEU A 80 -21.85 -19.24 -11.77
C LEU A 80 -20.33 -19.16 -11.64
N THR A 81 -19.67 -18.29 -12.41
CA THR A 81 -18.23 -18.08 -12.34
C THR A 81 -17.80 -17.64 -10.94
N TYR A 82 -18.48 -16.63 -10.36
CA TYR A 82 -18.16 -16.15 -9.01
C TYR A 82 -18.29 -17.27 -7.97
N LYS A 83 -19.37 -18.03 -7.99
CA LYS A 83 -19.61 -19.16 -7.08
C LYS A 83 -18.52 -20.23 -7.19
N ILE A 84 -18.16 -20.62 -8.39
CA ILE A 84 -17.15 -21.67 -8.64
C ILE A 84 -15.77 -21.17 -8.22
N ILE A 85 -15.39 -19.96 -8.60
CA ILE A 85 -14.10 -19.39 -8.26
C ILE A 85 -13.97 -19.16 -6.74
N SER A 86 -15.05 -18.71 -6.06
CA SER A 86 -15.05 -18.57 -4.60
C SER A 86 -14.82 -19.94 -3.92
N ALA A 87 -15.49 -20.99 -4.36
CA ALA A 87 -15.32 -22.34 -3.82
C ALA A 87 -13.88 -22.86 -4.05
N LEU A 88 -13.29 -22.59 -5.23
CA LEU A 88 -11.90 -22.94 -5.54
C LEU A 88 -10.92 -22.21 -4.59
N VAL A 89 -11.08 -20.91 -4.43
CA VAL A 89 -10.25 -20.07 -3.55
C VAL A 89 -10.34 -20.55 -2.11
N ASP A 90 -11.54 -20.80 -1.59
CA ASP A 90 -11.77 -21.31 -0.23
C ASP A 90 -11.10 -22.67 -0.01
N ASN A 91 -11.19 -23.55 -1.01
CA ASN A 91 -10.55 -24.87 -0.96
C ASN A 91 -9.02 -24.74 -0.92
N CYS A 92 -8.42 -23.92 -1.79
CA CYS A 92 -6.97 -23.67 -1.83
C CYS A 92 -6.49 -23.05 -0.51
N ASN A 93 -7.20 -22.04 -0.01
CA ASN A 93 -6.85 -21.36 1.25
C ASN A 93 -6.89 -22.34 2.45
N SER A 94 -7.84 -23.27 2.47
CA SER A 94 -7.91 -24.32 3.51
C SER A 94 -6.71 -25.29 3.48
N GLN A 95 -6.03 -25.39 2.34
CA GLN A 95 -4.84 -26.22 2.14
C GLN A 95 -3.52 -25.44 2.35
N GLY A 96 -3.60 -24.16 2.71
CA GLY A 96 -2.43 -23.30 2.95
C GLY A 96 -1.88 -22.62 1.69
N LEU A 97 -2.60 -22.68 0.57
CA LEU A 97 -2.31 -21.92 -0.65
C LEU A 97 -3.14 -20.64 -0.61
N VAL A 98 -2.54 -19.50 -0.26
CA VAL A 98 -3.25 -18.22 -0.21
C VAL A 98 -3.51 -17.73 -1.64
N LEU A 99 -4.71 -18.07 -2.15
CA LEU A 99 -5.12 -17.78 -3.52
C LEU A 99 -6.06 -16.58 -3.57
N ASN A 100 -5.74 -15.62 -4.44
CA ASN A 100 -6.59 -14.48 -4.77
C ASN A 100 -7.08 -14.60 -6.20
N ALA A 101 -8.30 -14.14 -6.46
CA ALA A 101 -8.93 -14.21 -7.77
C ALA A 101 -9.51 -12.87 -8.22
N GLY A 102 -9.12 -12.42 -9.41
CA GLY A 102 -9.73 -11.31 -10.12
C GLY A 102 -10.61 -11.84 -11.27
N ILE A 103 -11.92 -11.55 -11.23
CA ILE A 103 -12.88 -11.95 -12.26
C ILE A 103 -13.13 -10.77 -13.19
N GLY A 104 -12.75 -10.91 -14.46
CA GLY A 104 -12.91 -9.90 -15.48
C GLY A 104 -14.33 -9.66 -15.94
N ALA A 105 -14.53 -8.61 -16.69
CA ALA A 105 -15.80 -8.33 -17.35
C ALA A 105 -16.15 -9.41 -18.36
N ILE A 106 -17.44 -9.74 -18.46
CA ILE A 106 -17.93 -10.68 -19.47
C ILE A 106 -17.94 -9.98 -20.84
N VAL A 107 -17.42 -10.64 -21.84
CA VAL A 107 -17.39 -10.21 -23.24
C VAL A 107 -18.06 -11.25 -24.14
N GLN A 108 -18.54 -10.83 -25.30
CA GLN A 108 -19.20 -11.70 -26.28
C GLN A 108 -18.26 -12.09 -27.43
N ASP A 109 -17.23 -11.30 -27.63
CA ASP A 109 -16.26 -11.51 -28.71
C ASP A 109 -14.89 -11.86 -28.13
N LEU A 110 -14.21 -12.82 -28.75
CA LEU A 110 -12.82 -13.16 -28.43
C LEU A 110 -11.85 -11.99 -28.58
N TRP A 111 -12.13 -11.07 -29.51
CA TRP A 111 -11.30 -9.88 -29.71
C TRP A 111 -11.36 -8.89 -28.53
N ASP A 112 -12.39 -9.01 -27.71
CA ASP A 112 -12.58 -8.21 -26.50
C ASP A 112 -11.98 -8.87 -25.22
N LEU A 113 -11.34 -10.03 -25.33
CA LEU A 113 -10.72 -10.73 -24.19
C LEU A 113 -9.70 -9.84 -23.45
N ASN A 114 -9.04 -8.94 -24.16
CA ASN A 114 -8.12 -7.99 -23.55
C ASN A 114 -8.84 -7.07 -22.55
N ARG A 115 -10.08 -6.64 -22.83
CA ARG A 115 -10.89 -5.85 -21.89
C ARG A 115 -11.26 -6.64 -20.65
N SER A 116 -11.55 -7.93 -20.84
CA SER A 116 -11.81 -8.84 -19.71
C SER A 116 -10.57 -9.03 -18.85
N TYR A 117 -9.40 -9.18 -19.47
CA TYR A 117 -8.12 -9.29 -18.77
C TYR A 117 -7.79 -8.02 -17.96
N GLU A 118 -7.85 -6.83 -18.59
CA GLU A 118 -7.62 -5.57 -17.91
C GLU A 118 -8.56 -5.39 -16.71
N SER A 119 -9.84 -5.73 -16.89
CA SER A 119 -10.82 -5.71 -15.82
C SER A 119 -10.51 -6.70 -14.69
N ALA A 120 -9.93 -7.87 -14.98
CA ALA A 120 -9.51 -8.85 -13.97
C ALA A 120 -8.27 -8.36 -13.19
N VAL A 121 -7.31 -7.74 -13.88
CA VAL A 121 -6.15 -7.10 -13.23
C VAL A 121 -6.60 -6.00 -12.27
N HIS A 122 -7.46 -5.09 -12.74
CA HIS A 122 -8.03 -4.05 -11.87
C HIS A 122 -8.84 -4.61 -10.71
N ALA A 123 -9.52 -5.75 -10.90
CA ALA A 123 -10.22 -6.42 -9.81
C ALA A 123 -9.24 -6.89 -8.72
N LEU A 124 -8.08 -7.44 -9.08
CA LEU A 124 -7.05 -7.84 -8.12
C LEU A 124 -6.45 -6.66 -7.35
N ASP A 125 -6.37 -5.48 -7.96
CA ASP A 125 -5.91 -4.26 -7.27
C ASP A 125 -6.78 -3.89 -6.06
N TYR A 126 -8.05 -4.38 -6.03
CA TYR A 126 -8.93 -4.19 -4.87
C TYR A 126 -8.44 -4.85 -3.60
N ARG A 127 -7.60 -5.87 -3.68
CA ARG A 127 -6.94 -6.48 -2.52
C ARG A 127 -6.23 -5.43 -1.66
N PHE A 128 -5.67 -4.41 -2.28
CA PHE A 128 -5.00 -3.31 -1.58
C PHE A 128 -5.92 -2.60 -0.59
N PHE A 129 -7.22 -2.50 -0.90
CA PHE A 129 -8.22 -1.84 -0.06
C PHE A 129 -9.00 -2.82 0.83
N PHE A 130 -9.11 -4.09 0.45
CA PHE A 130 -9.92 -5.12 1.11
C PHE A 130 -9.12 -6.40 1.36
N PRO A 131 -8.16 -6.39 2.31
CA PRO A 131 -7.23 -7.50 2.52
C PRO A 131 -7.89 -8.80 3.04
N HIS A 132 -9.14 -8.73 3.48
CA HIS A 132 -9.88 -9.91 3.97
C HIS A 132 -10.75 -10.57 2.89
N GLN A 133 -10.74 -10.04 1.68
CA GLN A 133 -11.44 -10.60 0.53
C GLN A 133 -10.42 -11.21 -0.42
N ASN A 134 -10.74 -12.40 -0.96
CA ASN A 134 -9.86 -13.12 -1.88
C ASN A 134 -10.43 -13.23 -3.30
N VAL A 135 -11.71 -12.90 -3.51
CA VAL A 135 -12.35 -12.93 -4.83
C VAL A 135 -12.94 -11.56 -5.15
N PHE A 136 -12.48 -10.97 -6.23
CA PHE A 136 -12.80 -9.62 -6.66
C PHE A 136 -13.45 -9.61 -8.03
N ASP A 137 -14.51 -8.81 -8.20
CA ASP A 137 -15.25 -8.69 -9.42
C ASP A 137 -14.96 -7.36 -10.13
N GLY A 138 -14.44 -7.41 -11.36
CA GLY A 138 -14.01 -6.25 -12.14
C GLY A 138 -15.08 -5.19 -12.42
N ARG A 139 -16.38 -5.49 -12.19
CA ARG A 139 -17.43 -4.46 -12.29
C ARG A 139 -17.47 -3.53 -11.07
N GLU A 140 -17.11 -4.03 -9.92
CA GLU A 140 -17.03 -3.22 -8.71
C GLU A 140 -15.88 -2.19 -8.84
N ALA A 141 -14.85 -2.56 -9.61
CA ALA A 141 -13.72 -1.70 -9.93
C ALA A 141 -14.06 -0.52 -10.85
N LEU A 142 -15.01 -0.68 -11.77
CA LEU A 142 -15.30 0.32 -12.81
C LEU A 142 -16.27 1.44 -12.36
N GLY A 143 -16.80 1.41 -11.14
CA GLY A 143 -18.00 2.15 -10.74
C GLY A 143 -17.78 3.55 -10.10
N HIS A 144 -16.59 3.96 -9.66
CA HIS A 144 -16.47 5.13 -8.77
C HIS A 144 -15.23 6.04 -8.93
N ASP A 145 -14.64 6.16 -10.09
CA ASP A 145 -13.32 6.78 -10.24
C ASP A 145 -13.23 8.32 -10.24
N LEU A 146 -14.28 9.10 -10.08
CA LEU A 146 -14.17 10.55 -10.33
C LEU A 146 -14.81 11.47 -9.28
N SER A 147 -15.25 10.98 -8.15
CA SER A 147 -15.75 11.84 -7.05
C SER A 147 -14.87 11.81 -5.81
N ALA A 148 -13.62 11.38 -5.92
CA ALA A 148 -12.68 11.50 -4.82
C ALA A 148 -12.57 13.00 -4.47
N THR A 149 -13.24 13.41 -3.40
CA THR A 149 -12.95 14.69 -2.79
C THR A 149 -11.47 14.66 -2.42
N ASP A 150 -10.70 15.58 -2.99
CA ASP A 150 -9.29 15.72 -2.65
C ASP A 150 -9.14 15.60 -1.13
N PHE A 151 -8.20 14.75 -0.73
CA PHE A 151 -7.77 14.74 0.68
C PHE A 151 -7.26 16.15 0.90
N SER A 152 -8.08 16.98 1.52
CA SER A 152 -7.86 18.42 1.48
C SER A 152 -6.49 18.76 2.03
N ASP A 153 -5.82 19.73 1.43
CA ASP A 153 -4.56 20.31 1.93
C ASP A 153 -4.61 20.56 3.45
N SER A 154 -5.80 20.82 3.99
CA SER A 154 -6.04 21.00 5.43
C SER A 154 -5.73 19.76 6.28
N ARG A 155 -5.93 18.53 5.77
CA ARG A 155 -5.61 17.30 6.50
C ARG A 155 -4.11 16.98 6.47
N GLU A 156 -3.44 17.24 5.35
CA GLU A 156 -1.98 17.13 5.30
C GLU A 156 -1.32 18.17 6.24
N GLU A 157 -1.84 19.39 6.30
CA GLU A 157 -1.40 20.40 7.26
C GLU A 157 -1.68 20.00 8.71
N GLU A 158 -2.76 19.29 8.97
CA GLU A 158 -3.04 18.73 10.29
C GLU A 158 -1.97 17.75 10.72
N LEU A 159 -1.55 16.82 9.84
CA LEU A 159 -0.44 15.89 10.13
C LEU A 159 0.85 16.64 10.46
N ILE A 160 1.20 17.67 9.67
CA ILE A 160 2.40 18.49 9.95
C ILE A 160 2.29 19.15 11.32
N ARG A 161 1.12 19.69 11.70
CA ARG A 161 0.89 20.24 13.04
C ARG A 161 1.03 19.21 14.17
N LEU A 162 0.57 17.98 13.93
CA LEU A 162 0.73 16.88 14.90
C LEU A 162 2.20 16.47 15.04
N LEU A 163 2.95 16.44 13.95
CA LEU A 163 4.40 16.21 13.96
C LEU A 163 5.13 17.30 14.76
N CYS A 164 4.79 18.60 14.56
CA CYS A 164 5.35 19.69 15.34
C CYS A 164 5.06 19.55 16.85
N LYS A 165 3.85 19.06 17.21
CA LYS A 165 3.45 18.83 18.61
C LYS A 165 4.00 17.52 19.17
N LYS A 166 4.53 16.64 18.31
CA LYS A 166 5.01 15.29 18.65
C LYS A 166 3.93 14.43 19.31
N ASP A 167 2.67 14.66 18.96
CA ASP A 167 1.54 13.92 19.50
C ASP A 167 1.38 12.57 18.76
N VAL A 168 2.15 11.57 19.22
CA VAL A 168 2.20 10.25 18.60
C VAL A 168 0.83 9.58 18.58
N SER A 169 0.01 9.76 19.62
CA SER A 169 -1.32 9.13 19.68
C SER A 169 -2.30 9.75 18.67
N ALA A 170 -2.21 11.07 18.47
CA ALA A 170 -3.01 11.74 17.45
C ALA A 170 -2.52 11.41 16.03
N ILE A 171 -1.21 11.21 15.83
CA ILE A 171 -0.65 10.73 14.55
C ILE A 171 -1.17 9.32 14.23
N ASP A 172 -1.20 8.42 15.22
CA ASP A 172 -1.76 7.07 15.04
C ASP A 172 -3.23 7.12 14.59
N SER A 173 -4.05 7.92 15.26
CA SER A 173 -5.45 8.12 14.87
C SER A 173 -5.59 8.71 13.47
N TRP A 174 -4.75 9.67 13.13
CA TRP A 174 -4.75 10.29 11.81
C TRP A 174 -4.48 9.27 10.68
N PHE A 175 -3.51 8.36 10.87
CA PHE A 175 -3.23 7.32 9.88
C PHE A 175 -4.33 6.26 9.80
N GLN A 176 -5.03 5.95 10.90
CA GLN A 176 -6.21 5.08 10.86
C GLN A 176 -7.34 5.71 10.04
N ASP A 177 -7.59 7.00 10.22
CA ASP A 177 -8.58 7.74 9.44
C ASP A 177 -8.17 7.89 7.98
N PHE A 178 -6.88 8.07 7.70
CA PHE A 178 -6.35 8.14 6.35
C PHE A 178 -6.50 6.80 5.61
N SER A 179 -6.16 5.68 6.26
CA SER A 179 -6.35 4.34 5.69
C SER A 179 -7.82 4.09 5.35
N ARG A 180 -8.74 4.42 6.28
CA ARG A 180 -10.18 4.31 6.05
C ARG A 180 -10.63 5.19 4.88
N TRP A 181 -10.16 6.43 4.82
CA TRP A 181 -10.49 7.35 3.74
C TRP A 181 -10.00 6.84 2.39
N LEU A 182 -8.78 6.27 2.30
CA LEU A 182 -8.28 5.63 1.08
C LEU A 182 -9.23 4.50 0.63
N THR A 183 -9.63 3.62 1.55
CA THR A 183 -10.54 2.50 1.27
C THR A 183 -11.93 2.95 0.82
N GLU A 184 -12.46 4.05 1.37
CA GLU A 184 -13.80 4.55 1.05
C GLU A 184 -13.85 5.32 -0.28
N ASN A 185 -12.76 6.01 -0.65
CA ASN A 185 -12.78 6.96 -1.77
C ASN A 185 -12.08 6.43 -3.04
N PHE A 186 -11.20 5.45 -2.94
CA PHE A 186 -10.50 4.93 -4.12
C PHE A 186 -10.91 3.49 -4.44
N ARG A 187 -10.84 3.18 -5.73
CA ARG A 187 -11.10 1.85 -6.28
C ARG A 187 -9.93 1.34 -7.12
N THR A 188 -8.97 2.18 -7.45
CA THR A 188 -7.75 1.81 -8.15
C THR A 188 -6.52 2.17 -7.32
N LYS A 189 -5.60 1.26 -7.23
CA LYS A 189 -4.33 1.40 -6.50
C LYS A 189 -3.55 2.62 -6.99
N SER A 190 -3.55 2.88 -8.29
CA SER A 190 -2.85 4.00 -8.90
C SER A 190 -3.31 5.37 -8.39
N PHE A 191 -4.62 5.58 -8.22
CA PHE A 191 -5.14 6.85 -7.69
C PHE A 191 -4.84 7.02 -6.20
N ALA A 192 -4.90 5.94 -5.40
CA ALA A 192 -4.47 5.99 -4.01
C ALA A 192 -2.99 6.37 -3.91
N PHE A 193 -2.14 5.84 -4.79
CA PHE A 193 -0.72 6.16 -4.82
C PHE A 193 -0.43 7.63 -5.10
N ILE A 194 -1.23 8.31 -5.95
CA ILE A 194 -1.09 9.75 -6.17
C ILE A 194 -1.23 10.53 -4.84
N GLN A 195 -2.21 10.17 -4.00
CA GLN A 195 -2.39 10.81 -2.70
C GLN A 195 -1.24 10.51 -1.74
N ILE A 196 -0.72 9.29 -1.78
CA ILE A 196 0.42 8.87 -0.97
C ILE A 196 1.70 9.61 -1.39
N TYR A 197 1.93 9.79 -2.69
CA TYR A 197 3.05 10.59 -3.20
C TYR A 197 2.96 12.06 -2.77
N SER A 198 1.75 12.66 -2.80
CA SER A 198 1.52 14.01 -2.28
C SER A 198 1.90 14.10 -0.81
N LEU A 199 1.41 13.18 0.01
CA LEU A 199 1.69 13.12 1.45
C LEU A 199 3.19 12.95 1.73
N LEU A 200 3.87 12.03 1.04
CA LEU A 200 5.32 11.83 1.15
C LEU A 200 6.09 13.09 0.78
N GLY A 201 5.70 13.76 -0.29
CA GLY A 201 6.29 15.03 -0.71
C GLY A 201 6.12 16.14 0.35
N ARG A 202 4.95 16.19 1.00
CA ARG A 202 4.67 17.15 2.08
C ARG A 202 5.51 16.87 3.32
N ILE A 203 5.63 15.61 3.73
CA ILE A 203 6.50 15.17 4.82
C ILE A 203 7.95 15.52 4.50
N LEU A 204 8.45 15.23 3.31
CA LEU A 204 9.81 15.52 2.90
C LEU A 204 10.11 17.01 2.92
N LYS A 205 9.18 17.85 2.41
CA LYS A 205 9.30 19.31 2.45
C LYS A 205 9.41 19.82 3.89
N PHE A 206 8.58 19.31 4.79
CA PHE A 206 8.63 19.67 6.22
C PHE A 206 10.01 19.37 6.83
N PHE A 207 10.67 18.28 6.43
CA PHE A 207 12.03 17.96 6.88
C PHE A 207 13.06 19.00 6.48
N TYR A 208 13.04 19.38 5.20
CA TYR A 208 13.98 20.37 4.68
C TYR A 208 13.81 21.73 5.36
N GLU A 209 12.57 22.10 5.70
CA GLU A 209 12.28 23.35 6.41
C GLU A 209 12.87 23.36 7.83
N LEU A 210 13.04 22.19 8.46
CA LEU A 210 13.60 22.08 9.81
C LEU A 210 15.13 21.99 9.87
N ASN A 211 15.82 21.94 8.73
CA ASN A 211 17.28 21.75 8.64
C ASN A 211 17.81 20.55 9.48
N LEU A 212 17.05 19.50 9.61
CA LEU A 212 17.44 18.29 10.34
C LEU A 212 18.42 17.47 9.50
N ASP A 213 19.31 16.70 10.16
CA ASP A 213 20.07 15.66 9.47
C ASP A 213 19.12 14.54 9.03
N THR A 214 18.86 14.52 7.72
CA THR A 214 17.77 13.75 7.10
C THR A 214 18.24 12.52 6.35
N HIS A 215 19.57 12.26 6.27
CA HIS A 215 20.13 11.21 5.40
C HIS A 215 19.43 9.85 5.52
N ASP A 216 19.19 9.37 6.74
CA ASP A 216 18.53 8.07 6.97
C ASP A 216 17.04 8.09 6.60
N LEU A 217 16.40 9.26 6.72
CA LEU A 217 14.98 9.44 6.47
C LEU A 217 14.71 9.61 4.98
N GLU A 218 15.56 10.37 4.30
CA GLU A 218 15.54 10.48 2.84
C GLU A 218 15.66 9.11 2.18
N ALA A 219 16.62 8.30 2.63
CA ALA A 219 16.80 6.94 2.11
C ALA A 219 15.53 6.09 2.29
N LYS A 220 14.85 6.18 3.44
CA LYS A 220 13.59 5.47 3.71
C LYS A 220 12.44 5.99 2.85
N ILE A 221 12.29 7.30 2.71
CA ILE A 221 11.26 7.89 1.86
C ILE A 221 11.49 7.53 0.40
N LEU A 222 12.72 7.62 -0.09
CA LEU A 222 13.08 7.23 -1.46
C LEU A 222 12.87 5.72 -1.69
N TYR A 223 13.14 4.88 -0.68
CA TYR A 223 12.85 3.46 -0.77
C TYR A 223 11.36 3.24 -1.03
N VAL A 224 10.48 3.79 -0.21
CA VAL A 224 9.03 3.63 -0.40
C VAL A 224 8.55 4.25 -1.70
N TYR A 225 9.06 5.43 -2.05
CA TYR A 225 8.71 6.08 -3.32
C TYR A 225 8.96 5.17 -4.53
N ASN A 226 10.05 4.39 -4.51
CA ASN A 226 10.39 3.47 -5.58
C ASN A 226 9.73 2.08 -5.46
N HIS A 227 9.18 1.72 -4.29
CA HIS A 227 8.68 0.38 -3.98
C HIS A 227 7.24 0.38 -3.45
N LEU A 228 6.44 1.42 -3.79
CA LEU A 228 5.03 1.50 -3.38
C LEU A 228 4.21 0.29 -3.82
N GLU A 229 4.55 -0.30 -4.95
CA GLU A 229 3.86 -1.46 -5.49
C GLU A 229 4.07 -2.75 -4.67
N GLU A 230 5.12 -2.81 -3.83
CA GLU A 230 5.39 -3.94 -2.95
C GLU A 230 4.44 -3.99 -1.73
N PHE A 231 3.75 -2.88 -1.43
CA PHE A 231 2.74 -2.88 -0.38
C PHE A 231 1.45 -3.55 -0.87
N HIS A 232 1.00 -4.53 -0.11
CA HIS A 232 -0.16 -5.34 -0.47
C HIS A 232 -1.47 -4.77 0.07
N THR A 233 -1.42 -3.97 1.15
CA THR A 233 -2.61 -3.40 1.78
C THR A 233 -2.44 -1.92 2.18
N THR A 234 -3.56 -1.19 2.29
CA THR A 234 -3.59 0.18 2.82
C THR A 234 -3.10 0.24 4.26
N GLU A 235 -3.43 -0.75 5.08
CA GLU A 235 -3.01 -0.83 6.47
C GLU A 235 -1.49 -0.98 6.60
N GLU A 236 -0.88 -1.86 5.80
CA GLU A 236 0.57 -2.06 5.77
C GLU A 236 1.30 -0.76 5.41
N LEU A 237 0.85 -0.09 4.35
CA LEU A 237 1.43 1.15 3.89
C LEU A 237 1.24 2.29 4.90
N CYS A 238 0.03 2.47 5.44
CA CYS A 238 -0.24 3.47 6.47
C CYS A 238 0.51 3.18 7.77
N GLY A 239 0.67 1.91 8.15
CA GLY A 239 1.51 1.50 9.28
C GLY A 239 2.97 1.91 9.08
N TRP A 240 3.51 1.70 7.89
CA TRP A 240 4.87 2.10 7.56
C TRP A 240 5.04 3.64 7.61
N LEU A 241 4.09 4.39 7.01
CA LEU A 241 4.09 5.86 7.06
C LEU A 241 4.00 6.38 8.50
N ASN A 242 3.19 5.74 9.32
CA ASN A 242 3.07 6.05 10.74
C ASN A 242 4.39 5.84 11.49
N GLU A 243 5.08 4.71 11.26
CA GLU A 243 6.41 4.47 11.85
C GLU A 243 7.45 5.49 11.37
N LEU A 244 7.39 5.91 10.11
CA LEU A 244 8.22 7.00 9.61
C LEU A 244 7.97 8.29 10.42
N CYS A 245 6.71 8.67 10.63
CA CYS A 245 6.34 9.84 11.42
C CYS A 245 6.77 9.73 12.89
N ARG A 246 6.72 8.57 13.49
CA ARG A 246 7.23 8.31 14.85
C ARG A 246 8.76 8.45 14.93
N LEU A 247 9.49 7.98 13.91
CA LEU A 247 10.94 8.20 13.81
C LEU A 247 11.27 9.68 13.74
N LEU A 248 10.44 10.46 13.05
CA LEU A 248 10.53 11.89 12.97
C LEU A 248 10.37 12.56 14.33
N CYS A 249 9.32 12.24 15.04
CA CYS A 249 9.10 12.77 16.37
C CYS A 249 10.32 12.52 17.27
N ARG A 250 10.91 11.33 17.21
CA ARG A 250 12.14 10.98 17.96
C ARG A 250 13.34 11.82 17.55
N LYS A 251 13.54 12.05 16.24
CA LYS A 251 14.63 12.91 15.75
C LYS A 251 14.44 14.39 16.14
N LEU A 252 13.20 14.86 16.10
CA LEU A 252 12.86 16.21 16.59
C LEU A 252 13.19 16.38 18.08
N ASP A 253 12.97 15.35 18.91
CA ASP A 253 13.33 15.36 20.32
C ASP A 253 14.84 15.39 20.53
N SER A 254 15.60 14.55 19.81
CA SER A 254 17.05 14.51 19.93
C SER A 254 17.70 15.82 19.49
N SER A 255 17.25 16.39 18.38
CA SER A 255 17.79 17.65 17.85
C SER A 255 17.52 18.84 18.78
N LEU A 256 16.36 18.89 19.43
CA LEU A 256 16.07 19.89 20.42
C LEU A 256 16.92 19.71 21.69
N ASN A 257 17.10 18.49 22.16
CA ASN A 257 17.97 18.17 23.29
C ASN A 257 19.41 18.52 22.99
N ASP A 258 19.92 18.19 21.81
CA ASP A 258 21.29 18.54 21.37
C ASP A 258 21.48 20.07 21.27
N TYR A 259 20.47 20.80 20.79
CA TYR A 259 20.52 22.25 20.75
C TYR A 259 20.54 22.84 22.15
N HIS A 260 19.66 22.37 23.05
CA HIS A 260 19.65 22.84 24.45
C HIS A 260 20.95 22.48 25.17
N GLN A 261 21.51 21.31 24.94
CA GLN A 261 22.77 20.90 25.53
C GLN A 261 23.91 21.79 25.04
N LYS A 262 24.05 22.01 23.74
CA LYS A 262 25.06 22.89 23.16
C LYS A 262 24.91 24.32 23.65
N LEU A 263 23.67 24.79 23.76
CA LEU A 263 23.38 26.10 24.33
C LEU A 263 23.84 26.22 25.82
N CYS A 264 23.52 25.21 26.62
CA CYS A 264 23.98 25.15 28.02
C CYS A 264 25.51 25.07 28.12
N GLU A 265 26.16 24.26 27.28
CA GLU A 265 27.64 24.18 27.24
C GLU A 265 28.26 25.51 26.84
N SER A 266 27.76 26.20 25.81
CA SER A 266 28.22 27.49 25.36
C SER A 266 28.05 28.55 26.45
N VAL A 267 26.86 28.61 27.08
CA VAL A 267 26.56 29.54 28.18
C VAL A 267 27.47 29.30 29.39
N THR A 268 27.67 28.04 29.77
CA THR A 268 28.51 27.64 30.89
C THR A 268 29.98 28.00 30.62
N SER A 269 30.49 27.68 29.43
CA SER A 269 31.87 28.03 29.02
C SER A 269 32.10 29.54 29.05
N TYR A 270 31.15 30.33 28.52
CA TYR A 270 31.25 31.77 28.53
C TYR A 270 31.25 32.38 29.97
N ILE A 271 30.43 31.81 30.85
CA ILE A 271 30.42 32.19 32.26
C ILE A 271 31.76 31.86 32.93
N ASP A 272 32.29 30.65 32.72
CA ASP A 272 33.55 30.17 33.29
C ASP A 272 34.75 31.01 32.83
N GLU A 273 34.73 31.48 31.59
CA GLU A 273 35.77 32.36 31.06
C GLU A 273 35.68 33.80 31.57
N ASN A 274 34.48 34.28 31.92
CA ASN A 274 34.21 35.67 32.22
C ASN A 274 33.75 35.94 33.67
N TYR A 275 33.67 34.90 34.54
CA TYR A 275 33.14 35.06 35.92
C TYR A 275 33.87 36.05 36.78
N ALA A 276 35.15 36.33 36.48
CA ALA A 276 35.95 37.30 37.19
C ALA A 276 35.69 38.77 36.75
N SER A 277 34.91 38.97 35.68
CA SER A 277 34.57 40.31 35.17
C SER A 277 33.41 40.91 35.94
N ASN A 278 33.61 42.08 36.50
CA ASN A 278 32.55 42.82 37.20
C ASN A 278 31.44 43.36 36.27
N THR A 279 31.58 43.21 34.97
CA THR A 279 30.64 43.68 33.94
C THR A 279 29.78 42.58 33.38
N LEU A 280 30.01 41.28 33.72
CA LEU A 280 29.25 40.16 33.23
C LEU A 280 27.77 40.31 33.60
N CYS A 281 26.89 40.36 32.62
CA CYS A 281 25.46 40.47 32.81
C CYS A 281 24.68 39.46 31.93
N LEU A 282 23.40 39.29 32.26
CA LEU A 282 22.53 38.37 31.51
C LEU A 282 22.44 38.71 30.00
N ASN A 283 22.49 39.98 29.67
CA ASN A 283 22.44 40.43 28.27
C ASN A 283 23.68 40.02 27.49
N ASP A 284 24.87 40.02 28.11
CA ASP A 284 26.12 39.60 27.46
C ASP A 284 26.08 38.10 27.18
N ILE A 285 25.63 37.31 28.14
CA ILE A 285 25.48 35.86 28.01
C ILE A 285 24.45 35.50 26.92
N ALA A 286 23.31 36.22 26.90
CA ALA A 286 22.26 36.00 25.91
C ALA A 286 22.73 36.37 24.48
N SER A 287 23.52 37.45 24.38
CA SER A 287 24.10 37.87 23.09
C SER A 287 25.10 36.84 22.54
N GLU A 288 26.00 36.34 23.41
CA GLU A 288 26.96 35.28 23.02
C GLU A 288 26.26 34.00 22.59
N ALA A 289 25.22 33.62 23.30
CA ALA A 289 24.42 32.45 23.00
C ALA A 289 23.42 32.64 21.83
N ASN A 290 23.35 33.83 21.23
CA ASN A 290 22.41 34.21 20.17
C ASN A 290 20.92 33.92 20.52
N VAL A 291 20.56 34.18 21.79
CA VAL A 291 19.19 34.03 22.28
C VAL A 291 18.70 35.30 22.99
N SER A 292 17.40 35.41 23.23
CA SER A 292 16.88 36.51 24.00
C SER A 292 17.18 36.34 25.51
N PRO A 293 17.43 37.43 26.27
CA PRO A 293 17.60 37.34 27.72
C PRO A 293 16.42 36.67 28.45
N ALA A 294 15.20 36.84 27.93
CA ALA A 294 14.01 36.20 28.45
C ALA A 294 13.98 34.69 28.24
N TYR A 295 14.76 34.18 27.28
CA TYR A 295 14.88 32.74 27.00
C TYR A 295 15.85 32.06 27.97
N LEU A 296 16.85 32.80 28.47
CA LEU A 296 17.84 32.30 29.44
C LEU A 296 17.39 32.43 30.91
N SER A 297 16.40 33.25 31.20
CA SER A 297 15.84 33.45 32.52
C SER A 297 14.72 32.48 32.85
#